data_a51e2d719f7d203ba7b2f27342335ff8
#
_entry.id   a51e2d719f7d203ba7b2f27342335ff8
#
_cell.length_a   1.000
_cell.length_b   1.000
_cell.length_c   1.000
_cell.angle_alpha   90.00
_cell.angle_beta   90.00
_cell.angle_gamma   90.00
#
_symmetry.space_group_name_H-M   'P 1'
#
loop_
_entity.id
_entity.type
_entity.pdbx_description
1 polymer ?
#
loop_
_entity_poly.entity_id
_entity_poly.type
_entity_poly.pdbx_seq_one_letter_code
_entity_poly.pdbx_strand_id
1 'polypeptide(L)'
;MTHYFVTMDLEPEAYPQLPTDGLAKIVREAILPSVEALVPLSAARKLVTGGYLVGERQMVFVFEAESEEEVRQMLDELPLSRVAKPDIRRMQALGEMHAVDQS
;
A
#
# COMPACT_ATOMS: atom_id res chain seq x y z
N MET A 1 -10.55 6.11 14.24
CA MET A 1 -9.51 6.44 13.27
C MET A 1 -10.06 6.41 11.86
N THR A 2 -9.42 7.12 10.97
CA THR A 2 -9.85 7.21 9.58
C THR A 2 -9.19 6.12 8.76
N HIS A 3 -9.94 5.57 7.81
CA HIS A 3 -9.42 4.61 6.86
C HIS A 3 -8.94 5.30 5.60
N TYR A 4 -7.85 4.78 5.03
CA TYR A 4 -7.27 5.29 3.79
C TYR A 4 -7.03 4.14 2.84
N PHE A 5 -7.53 4.29 1.62
CA PHE A 5 -7.27 3.36 0.53
C PHE A 5 -6.07 3.86 -0.26
N VAL A 6 -5.05 3.04 -0.36
CA VAL A 6 -3.79 3.39 -1.02
C VAL A 6 -3.55 2.44 -2.17
N THR A 7 -3.27 3.01 -3.34
CA THR A 7 -2.76 2.24 -4.46
C THR A 7 -1.34 2.70 -4.74
N MET A 8 -0.45 1.75 -5.03
CA MET A 8 0.91 2.04 -5.44
C MET A 8 1.15 1.45 -6.80
N ASP A 9 1.25 2.32 -7.80
CA ASP A 9 1.52 1.92 -9.18
C ASP A 9 3.02 1.79 -9.36
N LEU A 10 3.47 0.62 -9.79
CA LEU A 10 4.86 0.41 -10.12
C LEU A 10 5.21 1.20 -11.38
N GLU A 11 6.15 2.12 -11.27
CA GLU A 11 6.50 3.00 -12.37
C GLU A 11 7.22 2.23 -13.49
N PRO A 12 6.71 2.29 -14.73
CA PRO A 12 7.39 1.60 -15.84
C PRO A 12 8.81 2.10 -16.08
N GLU A 13 9.09 3.34 -15.72
CA GLU A 13 10.40 3.94 -15.90
C GLU A 13 11.45 3.35 -14.97
N ALA A 14 11.04 2.80 -13.84
CA ALA A 14 11.95 2.14 -12.91
C ALA A 14 12.47 0.81 -13.48
N TYR A 15 11.73 0.18 -14.38
CA TYR A 15 12.12 -1.03 -15.08
C TYR A 15 11.37 -1.12 -16.41
N PRO A 16 11.84 -0.36 -17.40
CA PRO A 16 11.13 -0.21 -18.68
C PRO A 16 11.03 -1.51 -19.46
N GLN A 17 11.90 -2.46 -19.21
CA GLN A 17 11.86 -3.77 -19.84
C GLN A 17 12.07 -4.82 -18.79
N LEU A 18 11.07 -5.66 -18.59
CA LEU A 18 11.12 -6.73 -17.63
C LEU A 18 11.42 -8.06 -18.31
N PRO A 19 12.70 -8.38 -18.57
CA PRO A 19 13.03 -9.78 -18.64
C PRO A 19 12.70 -10.40 -17.29
N THR A 20 12.46 -11.69 -17.28
CA THR A 20 12.07 -12.43 -16.06
C THR A 20 12.98 -12.11 -14.87
N ASP A 21 14.28 -11.89 -15.15
CA ASP A 21 15.27 -11.57 -14.12
C ASP A 21 15.03 -10.20 -13.47
N GLY A 22 14.56 -9.24 -14.24
CA GLY A 22 14.27 -7.90 -13.71
C GLY A 22 13.10 -7.91 -12.74
N LEU A 23 12.07 -8.71 -13.03
CA LEU A 23 10.93 -8.85 -12.13
C LEU A 23 11.35 -9.52 -10.82
N ALA A 24 12.15 -10.58 -10.90
CA ALA A 24 12.67 -11.26 -9.72
C ALA A 24 13.48 -10.31 -8.83
N LYS A 25 14.28 -9.43 -9.44
CA LYS A 25 15.08 -8.46 -8.72
C LYS A 25 14.19 -7.47 -7.96
N ILE A 26 13.13 -6.97 -8.59
CA ILE A 26 12.21 -6.03 -7.96
C ILE A 26 11.47 -6.70 -6.81
N VAL A 27 11.03 -7.94 -6.99
CA VAL A 27 10.39 -8.69 -5.91
C VAL A 27 11.34 -8.82 -4.72
N ARG A 28 12.60 -9.16 -4.94
CA ARG A 28 13.55 -9.35 -3.85
C ARG A 28 14.00 -8.04 -3.21
N GLU A 29 14.18 -6.97 -3.98
CA GLU A 29 14.77 -5.73 -3.48
C GLU A 29 13.76 -4.69 -3.03
N ALA A 30 12.55 -4.74 -3.51
CA ALA A 30 11.53 -3.76 -3.17
C ALA A 30 10.27 -4.38 -2.57
N ILE A 31 9.69 -5.38 -3.22
CA ILE A 31 8.39 -5.91 -2.80
C ILE A 31 8.50 -6.72 -1.51
N LEU A 32 9.38 -7.71 -1.44
CA LEU A 32 9.54 -8.53 -0.24
C LEU A 32 9.99 -7.73 0.98
N PRO A 33 11.01 -6.84 0.87
CA PRO A 33 11.36 -6.00 2.02
C PRO A 33 10.22 -5.09 2.46
N SER A 34 9.39 -4.60 1.53
CA SER A 34 8.22 -3.80 1.89
C SER A 34 7.17 -4.65 2.62
N VAL A 35 6.93 -5.88 2.16
CA VAL A 35 6.02 -6.79 2.85
C VAL A 35 6.50 -7.05 4.27
N GLU A 36 7.79 -7.28 4.45
CA GLU A 36 8.36 -7.49 5.78
C GLU A 36 8.20 -6.25 6.67
N ALA A 37 8.40 -5.06 6.10
CA ALA A 37 8.22 -3.81 6.83
C ALA A 37 6.75 -3.55 7.22
N LEU A 38 5.80 -4.12 6.47
CA LEU A 38 4.38 -3.96 6.76
C LEU A 38 3.88 -4.89 7.87
N VAL A 39 4.62 -5.95 8.21
CA VAL A 39 4.20 -6.89 9.25
C VAL A 39 3.98 -6.20 10.59
N PRO A 40 4.88 -5.35 11.11
CA PRO A 40 4.61 -4.64 12.36
C PRO A 40 3.40 -3.72 12.29
N LEU A 41 3.15 -3.11 11.13
CA LEU A 41 1.98 -2.24 10.95
C LEU A 41 0.69 -3.03 10.98
N SER A 42 0.70 -4.23 10.43
CA SER A 42 -0.45 -5.13 10.50
C SER A 42 -0.69 -5.58 11.95
N ALA A 43 0.36 -5.92 12.69
CA ALA A 43 0.25 -6.31 14.08
C ALA A 43 -0.28 -5.16 14.95
N ALA A 44 0.07 -3.91 14.62
CA ALA A 44 -0.42 -2.73 15.31
C ALA A 44 -1.78 -2.25 14.82
N ARG A 45 -2.39 -2.98 13.89
CA ARG A 45 -3.69 -2.66 13.26
C ARG A 45 -3.70 -1.36 12.46
N LYS A 46 -2.54 -0.87 12.08
CA LYS A 46 -2.45 0.29 11.20
C LYS A 46 -2.65 -0.11 9.73
N LEU A 47 -2.17 -1.28 9.35
CA LEU A 47 -2.47 -1.88 8.06
C LEU A 47 -3.60 -2.89 8.26
N VAL A 48 -4.76 -2.59 7.68
CA VAL A 48 -5.94 -3.44 7.81
C VAL A 48 -5.87 -4.62 6.84
N THR A 49 -5.53 -4.34 5.61
CA THR A 49 -5.38 -5.37 4.57
C THR A 49 -4.58 -4.80 3.41
N GLY A 50 -4.14 -5.67 2.53
CA GLY A 50 -3.44 -5.26 1.32
C GLY A 50 -3.24 -6.44 0.39
N GLY A 51 -2.81 -6.15 -0.83
CA GLY A 51 -2.57 -7.18 -1.81
C GLY A 51 -1.94 -6.63 -3.08
N TYR A 52 -1.59 -7.55 -3.96
CA TYR A 52 -1.04 -7.24 -5.27
C TYR A 52 -2.06 -7.60 -6.35
N LEU A 53 -2.35 -6.65 -7.24
CA LEU A 53 -3.27 -6.89 -8.35
C LEU A 53 -2.51 -7.59 -9.46
N VAL A 54 -2.78 -8.88 -9.61
CA VAL A 54 -2.08 -9.71 -10.58
C VAL A 54 -2.27 -9.19 -12.00
N GLY A 55 -1.15 -8.96 -12.69
CA GLY A 55 -1.17 -8.48 -14.07
C GLY A 55 -1.27 -6.97 -14.23
N GLU A 56 -1.49 -6.22 -13.16
CA GLU A 56 -1.71 -4.77 -13.25
C GLU A 56 -0.56 -3.94 -12.70
N ARG A 57 0.47 -4.57 -12.17
CA ARG A 57 1.63 -3.88 -11.58
C ARG A 57 1.22 -2.85 -10.52
N GLN A 58 0.21 -3.19 -9.75
CA GLN A 58 -0.32 -2.30 -8.74
C GLN A 58 -0.46 -3.05 -7.42
N MET A 59 -0.05 -2.40 -6.35
CA MET A 59 -0.32 -2.88 -5.00
C MET A 59 -1.38 -2.01 -4.36
N VAL A 60 -2.23 -2.63 -3.54
CA VAL A 60 -3.30 -1.92 -2.83
C VAL A 60 -3.18 -2.18 -1.34
N PHE A 61 -3.53 -1.16 -0.56
CA PHE A 61 -3.48 -1.25 0.90
C PHE A 61 -4.67 -0.51 1.49
N VAL A 62 -5.12 -0.96 2.64
CA VAL A 62 -6.06 -0.21 3.47
C VAL A 62 -5.36 0.06 4.80
N PHE A 63 -5.15 1.33 5.10
CA PHE A 63 -4.55 1.77 6.35
C PHE A 63 -5.60 2.41 7.26
N GLU A 64 -5.38 2.27 8.55
CA GLU A 64 -6.13 2.98 9.57
C GLU A 64 -5.15 3.95 10.23
N ALA A 65 -5.45 5.25 10.16
CA ALA A 65 -4.53 6.29 10.62
C ALA A 65 -5.30 7.54 11.05
N GLU A 66 -4.61 8.43 11.74
CA GLU A 66 -5.21 9.68 12.19
C GLU A 66 -5.23 10.74 11.08
N SER A 67 -4.32 10.66 10.12
CA SER A 67 -4.23 11.61 9.02
C SER A 67 -3.61 11.00 7.79
N GLU A 68 -3.84 11.65 6.65
CA GLU A 68 -3.19 11.26 5.39
C GLU A 68 -1.68 11.37 5.49
N GLU A 69 -1.19 12.36 6.22
CA GLU A 69 0.26 12.55 6.40
C GLU A 69 0.89 11.36 7.13
N GLU A 70 0.21 10.81 8.13
CA GLU A 70 0.70 9.62 8.81
C GLU A 70 0.85 8.45 7.82
N VAL A 71 -0.14 8.29 6.91
CA VAL A 71 -0.07 7.26 5.88
C VAL A 71 1.11 7.51 4.95
N ARG A 72 1.34 8.76 4.53
CA ARG A 72 2.47 9.08 3.67
C ARG A 72 3.80 8.76 4.34
N GLN A 73 3.93 9.05 5.63
CA GLN A 73 5.15 8.73 6.37
C GLN A 73 5.39 7.22 6.41
N MET A 74 4.35 6.43 6.64
CA MET A 74 4.48 4.98 6.63
C MET A 74 4.90 4.46 5.26
N LEU A 75 4.34 5.02 4.18
CA LEU A 75 4.69 4.62 2.82
C LEU A 75 6.11 5.01 2.45
N ASP A 76 6.55 6.19 2.87
CA ASP A 76 7.90 6.68 2.55
C ASP A 76 9.00 5.80 3.16
N GLU A 77 8.71 5.09 4.23
CA GLU A 77 9.64 4.18 4.85
C GLU A 77 9.76 2.84 4.12
N LEU A 78 8.85 2.56 3.19
CA LEU A 78 8.89 1.32 2.44
C LEU A 78 9.86 1.39 1.27
N PRO A 79 10.69 0.35 1.05
CA PRO A 79 11.55 0.31 -0.16
C PRO A 79 10.74 0.43 -1.45
N LEU A 80 9.49 -0.01 -1.43
CA LEU A 80 8.59 0.06 -2.59
C LEU A 80 8.38 1.49 -3.07
N SER A 81 8.48 2.49 -2.20
CA SER A 81 8.29 3.88 -2.56
C SER A 81 9.31 4.39 -3.58
N ARG A 82 10.41 3.66 -3.75
CA ARG A 82 11.45 4.01 -4.73
C ARG A 82 11.04 3.66 -6.16
N VAL A 83 10.12 2.72 -6.33
CA VAL A 83 9.73 2.20 -7.64
C VAL A 83 8.23 2.31 -7.90
N ALA A 84 7.48 2.89 -6.99
CA ALA A 84 6.04 2.99 -7.10
C ALA A 84 5.55 4.34 -6.60
N LYS A 85 4.50 4.85 -7.22
CA LYS A 85 3.85 6.08 -6.82
C LYS A 85 2.60 5.80 -6.02
N PRO A 86 2.45 6.37 -4.82
CA PRO A 86 1.25 6.17 -4.03
C PRO A 86 0.13 7.12 -4.45
N ASP A 87 -1.09 6.63 -4.43
CA ASP A 87 -2.30 7.43 -4.50
C ASP A 87 -3.10 7.11 -3.24
N ILE A 88 -3.32 8.12 -2.41
CA ILE A 88 -3.94 7.97 -1.10
C ILE A 88 -5.33 8.59 -1.14
N ARG A 89 -6.34 7.80 -0.84
CA ARG A 89 -7.73 8.26 -0.80
C ARG A 89 -8.34 7.95 0.54
N ARG A 90 -9.00 8.97 1.11
CA ARG A 90 -9.77 8.76 2.32
C ARG A 90 -10.97 7.88 2.00
N MET A 91 -11.24 6.94 2.89
CA MET A 91 -12.31 5.98 2.67
C MET A 91 -13.10 5.81 3.97
N GLN A 92 -14.40 5.64 3.84
CA GLN A 92 -15.25 5.30 4.97
C GLN A 92 -15.50 3.80 4.95
N ALA A 93 -15.20 3.13 6.05
CA ALA A 93 -15.44 1.70 6.16
C ALA A 93 -16.94 1.41 6.19
N LEU A 94 -17.33 0.25 5.66
CA LEU A 94 -18.75 -0.12 5.59
C LEU A 94 -19.40 -0.16 6.98
N GLY A 95 -18.66 -0.60 7.99
CA GLY A 95 -19.17 -0.58 9.36
C GLY A 95 -19.44 0.82 9.88
N GLU A 96 -18.62 1.80 9.50
CA GLU A 96 -18.83 3.19 9.86
C GLU A 96 -20.09 3.77 9.19
N MET A 97 -20.32 3.41 7.93
CA MET A 97 -21.53 3.81 7.20
C MET A 97 -22.78 3.24 7.86
N HIS A 98 -22.73 1.99 8.27
CA HIS A 98 -23.85 1.33 8.95
C HIS A 98 -24.16 2.04 10.27
N ALA A 99 -23.16 2.42 11.04
CA ALA A 99 -23.34 3.13 12.28
C ALA A 99 -23.97 4.52 12.07
N VAL A 100 -23.58 5.20 10.98
CA VAL A 100 -24.16 6.51 10.63
C VAL A 100 -25.63 6.37 10.26
N ASP A 101 -25.98 5.35 9.50
CA ASP A 101 -27.38 5.13 9.09
C ASP A 101 -28.29 4.79 10.25
N GLN A 102 -27.76 4.26 11.33
CA GLN A 102 -28.53 3.88 12.51
C GLN A 102 -28.67 5.03 13.52
N SER A 103 -27.95 6.09 13.33
CA SER A 103 -28.04 7.27 14.18
C SER A 103 -29.00 8.34 13.60
#